data_a54f1ad9fefc6878dcdab935f2950650
#
_entry.id   a54f1ad9fefc6878dcdab935f2950650
#
_cell.length_a   1.000
_cell.length_b   1.000
_cell.length_c   1.000
_cell.angle_alpha   90.00
_cell.angle_beta   90.00
_cell.angle_gamma   90.00
#
_symmetry.space_group_name_H-M   'P 1'
#
loop_
_entity.id
_entity.type
_entity.pdbx_description
1 polymer ?
#
loop_
_entity_poly.entity_id
_entity_poly.type
_entity_poly.pdbx_seq_one_letter_code
_entity_poly.pdbx_strand_id
1 'polypeptide(L)'
;MVSLPGLRNRKTVPARSPGELDAMAAAGAVVAAALRAVERAAGPGVTTGYLDDIAETVIREAGGTPSFLGYHGFPASICSSVNERVVHGIPTAEEVLAFGDLVSIDCGAIVDGWHGDAAVTFGVGALIPADEALSAATRAALEAGIAAMVVGRRLTDVSHAIERGARDAEQTYGRRFGIVAGYGGHCIGRQMHMDPFLPNEGEPGRGPTLVAGSVLAIEPMLTLGTTRTRILDDDWTVVTTDGSRAAHWEHTVAVTEDGPRVLTL
;
A
#
# COMPACT_ATOMS: atom_id res chain seq x y z
N MET A 1 12.18 -19.61 1.92
CA MET A 1 12.14 -19.40 0.46
C MET A 1 10.76 -19.85 0.01
N VAL A 2 9.77 -18.94 0.04
CA VAL A 2 8.41 -19.24 -0.42
C VAL A 2 8.46 -19.26 -1.95
N SER A 3 8.30 -20.44 -2.52
CA SER A 3 8.16 -20.63 -3.96
C SER A 3 6.81 -20.02 -4.35
N LEU A 4 6.82 -18.89 -5.05
CA LEU A 4 5.62 -18.26 -5.60
C LEU A 4 5.15 -19.08 -6.81
N PRO A 5 4.02 -19.80 -6.72
CA PRO A 5 3.43 -20.43 -7.90
C PRO A 5 2.77 -19.35 -8.74
N GLY A 6 3.04 -19.30 -10.04
CA GLY A 6 2.31 -18.47 -11.01
C GLY A 6 3.14 -17.53 -11.90
N LEU A 7 4.34 -17.11 -11.52
CA LEU A 7 5.19 -16.22 -12.34
C LEU A 7 5.71 -16.85 -13.65
N ARG A 8 5.66 -18.17 -13.80
CA ARG A 8 6.35 -18.89 -14.89
C ARG A 8 5.68 -18.86 -16.26
N ASN A 9 4.42 -18.38 -16.41
CA ASN A 9 3.71 -18.53 -17.69
C ASN A 9 2.96 -17.33 -18.25
N ARG A 10 2.88 -16.19 -17.55
CA ARG A 10 2.21 -15.01 -18.12
C ARG A 10 3.20 -14.14 -18.88
N LYS A 11 2.92 -13.87 -20.17
CA LYS A 11 3.73 -12.98 -21.01
C LYS A 11 3.48 -11.52 -20.67
N THR A 12 2.25 -11.17 -20.20
CA THR A 12 1.82 -9.81 -19.88
C THR A 12 1.11 -9.77 -18.53
N VAL A 13 1.14 -8.62 -17.87
CA VAL A 13 0.25 -8.32 -16.72
C VAL A 13 -1.18 -8.24 -17.27
N PRO A 14 -2.20 -8.80 -16.58
CA PRO A 14 -3.58 -8.76 -17.03
C PRO A 14 -4.05 -7.33 -17.32
N ALA A 15 -4.67 -7.14 -18.48
CA ALA A 15 -5.19 -5.85 -18.92
C ALA A 15 -6.70 -5.73 -18.63
N ARG A 16 -7.15 -4.53 -18.35
CA ARG A 16 -8.53 -4.11 -18.21
C ARG A 16 -8.91 -3.20 -19.36
N SER A 17 -10.16 -3.27 -19.79
CA SER A 17 -10.73 -2.33 -20.75
C SER A 17 -10.88 -0.93 -20.13
N PRO A 18 -11.02 0.13 -20.94
CA PRO A 18 -11.24 1.48 -20.41
C PRO A 18 -12.44 1.56 -19.44
N GLY A 19 -13.55 0.92 -19.75
CA GLY A 19 -14.73 0.89 -18.87
C GLY A 19 -14.48 0.15 -17.54
N GLU A 20 -13.65 -0.90 -17.53
CA GLU A 20 -13.24 -1.58 -16.30
C GLU A 20 -12.29 -0.71 -15.48
N LEU A 21 -11.39 0.04 -16.11
CA LEU A 21 -10.54 1.02 -15.43
C LEU A 21 -11.36 2.13 -14.77
N ASP A 22 -12.44 2.60 -15.43
CA ASP A 22 -13.33 3.59 -14.84
C ASP A 22 -14.13 3.03 -13.66
N ALA A 23 -14.55 1.76 -13.72
CA ALA A 23 -15.17 1.09 -12.57
C ALA A 23 -14.19 0.91 -11.40
N MET A 24 -12.93 0.57 -11.68
CA MET A 24 -11.87 0.50 -10.65
C MET A 24 -11.56 1.89 -10.07
N ALA A 25 -11.58 2.95 -10.90
CA ALA A 25 -11.40 4.33 -10.42
C ALA A 25 -12.56 4.76 -9.50
N ALA A 26 -13.80 4.29 -9.76
CA ALA A 26 -14.92 4.53 -8.85
C ALA A 26 -14.69 3.88 -7.47
N ALA A 27 -14.20 2.64 -7.43
CA ALA A 27 -13.81 1.98 -6.17
C ALA A 27 -12.65 2.73 -5.49
N GLY A 28 -11.64 3.14 -6.27
CA GLY A 28 -10.50 3.92 -5.78
C GLY A 28 -10.89 5.28 -5.20
N ALA A 29 -11.87 5.96 -5.78
CA ALA A 29 -12.37 7.23 -5.24
C ALA A 29 -13.04 7.05 -3.85
N VAL A 30 -13.71 5.91 -3.62
CA VAL A 30 -14.27 5.56 -2.31
C VAL A 30 -13.15 5.32 -1.30
N VAL A 31 -12.11 4.57 -1.67
CA VAL A 31 -10.90 4.36 -0.84
C VAL A 31 -10.26 5.69 -0.47
N ALA A 32 -10.02 6.56 -1.45
CA ALA A 32 -9.43 7.87 -1.21
C ALA A 32 -10.29 8.75 -0.28
N ALA A 33 -11.63 8.66 -0.38
CA ALA A 33 -12.54 9.36 0.52
C ALA A 33 -12.45 8.82 1.95
N ALA A 34 -12.39 7.50 2.12
CA ALA A 34 -12.22 6.84 3.42
C ALA A 34 -10.89 7.22 4.08
N LEU A 35 -9.76 7.12 3.35
CA LEU A 35 -8.45 7.51 3.86
C LEU A 35 -8.39 8.98 4.28
N ARG A 36 -8.96 9.89 3.48
CA ARG A 36 -9.05 11.32 3.86
C ARG A 36 -9.92 11.56 5.09
N ALA A 37 -10.99 10.77 5.29
CA ALA A 37 -11.84 10.89 6.48
C ALA A 37 -11.11 10.40 7.73
N VAL A 38 -10.42 9.28 7.63
CA VAL A 38 -9.57 8.71 8.69
C VAL A 38 -8.45 9.69 9.08
N GLU A 39 -7.69 10.20 8.13
CA GLU A 39 -6.60 11.15 8.37
C GLU A 39 -7.09 12.41 9.09
N ARG A 40 -8.25 12.97 8.68
CA ARG A 40 -8.84 14.14 9.36
C ARG A 40 -9.32 13.86 10.78
N ALA A 41 -9.72 12.62 11.06
CA ALA A 41 -10.21 12.23 12.39
C ALA A 41 -9.09 11.81 13.33
N ALA A 42 -7.93 11.39 12.78
CA ALA A 42 -6.79 10.96 13.56
C ALA A 42 -6.22 12.08 14.42
N GLY A 43 -5.99 11.79 15.69
CA GLY A 43 -5.44 12.73 16.65
C GLY A 43 -5.10 12.06 17.97
N PRO A 44 -4.35 12.75 18.86
CA PRO A 44 -4.08 12.20 20.20
C PRO A 44 -5.39 11.90 20.95
N GLY A 45 -5.48 10.71 21.54
CA GLY A 45 -6.66 10.24 22.26
C GLY A 45 -7.70 9.53 21.40
N VAL A 46 -7.53 9.51 20.08
CA VAL A 46 -8.39 8.74 19.15
C VAL A 46 -7.94 7.29 19.15
N THR A 47 -8.87 6.34 19.12
CA THR A 47 -8.54 4.91 19.02
C THR A 47 -8.46 4.46 17.56
N THR A 48 -7.64 3.45 17.28
CA THR A 48 -7.56 2.84 15.94
C THR A 48 -8.88 2.19 15.55
N GLY A 49 -9.63 1.63 16.48
CA GLY A 49 -10.98 1.10 16.25
C GLY A 49 -11.98 2.16 15.80
N TYR A 50 -11.92 3.39 16.35
CA TYR A 50 -12.76 4.49 15.88
C TYR A 50 -12.43 4.91 14.45
N LEU A 51 -11.15 4.85 14.06
CA LEU A 51 -10.74 5.12 12.68
C LEU A 51 -11.27 4.04 11.70
N ASP A 52 -11.35 2.79 12.15
CA ASP A 52 -11.96 1.70 11.39
C ASP A 52 -13.45 1.95 11.15
N ASP A 53 -14.20 2.33 12.20
CA ASP A 53 -15.62 2.68 12.12
C ASP A 53 -15.87 3.82 11.11
N ILE A 54 -15.00 4.82 11.08
CA ILE A 54 -15.07 5.93 10.12
C ILE A 54 -14.88 5.42 8.68
N ALA A 55 -13.85 4.62 8.44
CA ALA A 55 -13.57 4.09 7.10
C ALA A 55 -14.71 3.22 6.61
N GLU A 56 -15.21 2.30 7.45
CA GLU A 56 -16.35 1.44 7.13
C GLU A 56 -17.59 2.26 6.79
N THR A 57 -17.89 3.27 7.59
CA THR A 57 -19.04 4.17 7.35
C THR A 57 -18.94 4.83 6.00
N VAL A 58 -17.81 5.45 5.66
CA VAL A 58 -17.61 6.13 4.36
C VAL A 58 -17.75 5.14 3.20
N ILE A 59 -17.16 3.96 3.30
CA ILE A 59 -17.25 2.93 2.26
C ILE A 59 -18.69 2.50 2.04
N ARG A 60 -19.44 2.22 3.12
CA ARG A 60 -20.82 1.76 3.03
C ARG A 60 -21.79 2.83 2.56
N GLU A 61 -21.63 4.06 3.01
CA GLU A 61 -22.44 5.21 2.54
C GLU A 61 -22.23 5.48 1.05
N ALA A 62 -21.04 5.20 0.50
CA ALA A 62 -20.77 5.25 -0.93
C ALA A 62 -21.31 4.03 -1.72
N GLY A 63 -22.02 3.10 -1.05
CA GLY A 63 -22.54 1.89 -1.68
C GLY A 63 -21.49 0.78 -1.90
N GLY A 64 -20.30 0.95 -1.34
CA GLY A 64 -19.21 -0.04 -1.40
C GLY A 64 -19.23 -1.05 -0.25
N THR A 65 -18.31 -1.99 -0.31
CA THR A 65 -18.03 -2.97 0.76
C THR A 65 -16.55 -2.91 1.10
N PRO A 66 -16.14 -2.90 2.38
CA PRO A 66 -14.72 -3.00 2.75
C PRO A 66 -14.09 -4.27 2.17
N SER A 67 -12.90 -4.13 1.56
CA SER A 67 -12.21 -5.26 0.94
C SER A 67 -11.60 -6.21 1.97
N PHE A 68 -11.19 -5.68 3.12
CA PHE A 68 -10.44 -6.42 4.13
C PHE A 68 -11.32 -7.16 5.12
N LEU A 69 -12.48 -6.61 5.46
CA LEU A 69 -13.38 -7.21 6.44
C LEU A 69 -13.83 -8.61 6.03
N GLY A 70 -13.37 -9.62 6.76
CA GLY A 70 -13.60 -11.04 6.49
C GLY A 70 -12.65 -11.67 5.47
N TYR A 71 -11.76 -10.90 4.83
CA TYR A 71 -10.79 -11.42 3.87
C TYR A 71 -9.76 -12.32 4.60
N HIS A 72 -9.78 -13.61 4.27
CA HIS A 72 -9.01 -14.65 5.00
C HIS A 72 -9.19 -14.63 6.52
N GLY A 73 -10.30 -14.06 7.01
CA GLY A 73 -10.60 -13.94 8.44
C GLY A 73 -10.12 -12.65 9.09
N PHE A 74 -9.58 -11.67 8.33
CA PHE A 74 -9.22 -10.36 8.87
C PHE A 74 -10.45 -9.67 9.49
N PRO A 75 -10.37 -9.15 10.74
CA PRO A 75 -11.57 -8.76 11.49
C PRO A 75 -12.05 -7.33 11.28
N ALA A 76 -11.35 -6.51 10.47
CA ALA A 76 -11.56 -5.07 10.36
C ALA A 76 -11.68 -4.58 8.91
N SER A 77 -12.12 -3.34 8.73
CA SER A 77 -12.32 -2.71 7.42
C SER A 77 -11.06 -2.04 6.88
N ILE A 78 -10.12 -1.65 7.76
CA ILE A 78 -8.81 -1.11 7.43
C ILE A 78 -7.71 -1.86 8.17
N CYS A 79 -6.45 -1.71 7.71
CA CYS A 79 -5.30 -2.00 8.56
C CYS A 79 -4.80 -0.69 9.17
N SER A 80 -4.50 -0.70 10.48
CA SER A 80 -3.92 0.43 11.21
C SER A 80 -2.58 0.01 11.82
N SER A 81 -1.49 0.44 11.19
CA SER A 81 -0.14 0.05 11.56
C SER A 81 0.59 1.23 12.19
N VAL A 82 0.76 1.19 13.52
CA VAL A 82 1.33 2.28 14.32
C VAL A 82 2.80 1.99 14.60
N ASN A 83 3.67 2.97 14.36
CA ASN A 83 5.09 3.00 14.71
C ASN A 83 5.92 1.85 14.07
N GLU A 84 6.28 0.80 14.85
CA GLU A 84 7.08 -0.34 14.40
C GLU A 84 6.27 -1.38 13.61
N ARG A 85 4.95 -1.22 13.52
CA ARG A 85 4.10 -2.05 12.68
C ARG A 85 4.26 -1.65 11.23
N VAL A 86 4.58 -2.63 10.41
CA VAL A 86 4.82 -2.45 8.98
C VAL A 86 3.49 -2.42 8.22
N VAL A 87 2.70 -3.50 8.37
CA VAL A 87 1.39 -3.69 7.72
C VAL A 87 0.49 -4.60 8.57
N HIS A 88 -0.77 -4.68 8.18
CA HIS A 88 -1.80 -5.57 8.72
C HIS A 88 -2.07 -5.40 10.22
N GLY A 89 -1.78 -4.23 10.80
CA GLY A 89 -2.18 -3.93 12.17
C GLY A 89 -3.70 -3.96 12.30
N ILE A 90 -4.22 -4.72 13.28
CA ILE A 90 -5.66 -4.82 13.53
C ILE A 90 -6.10 -3.62 14.35
N PRO A 91 -7.05 -2.79 13.86
CA PRO A 91 -7.62 -1.68 14.62
C PRO A 91 -8.34 -2.20 15.88
N THR A 92 -8.18 -1.50 17.01
CA THR A 92 -8.87 -1.85 18.25
C THR A 92 -9.30 -0.63 19.04
N ALA A 93 -10.29 -0.80 19.95
CA ALA A 93 -10.74 0.24 20.86
C ALA A 93 -9.73 0.53 22.00
N GLU A 94 -8.80 -0.39 22.23
CA GLU A 94 -7.78 -0.31 23.28
C GLU A 94 -6.53 0.43 22.81
N GLU A 95 -6.26 0.50 21.51
CA GLU A 95 -5.12 1.21 20.98
C GLU A 95 -5.43 2.67 20.74
N VAL A 96 -4.94 3.51 21.65
CA VAL A 96 -5.13 4.95 21.65
C VAL A 96 -3.92 5.65 21.05
N LEU A 97 -4.13 6.44 20.00
CA LEU A 97 -3.07 7.21 19.33
C LEU A 97 -2.53 8.29 20.25
N ALA A 98 -1.21 8.42 20.27
CA ALA A 98 -0.47 9.42 21.03
C ALA A 98 0.17 10.48 20.13
N PHE A 99 0.47 11.65 20.66
CA PHE A 99 1.21 12.68 19.94
C PHE A 99 2.60 12.16 19.55
N GLY A 100 2.94 12.31 18.28
CA GLY A 100 4.20 11.83 17.71
C GLY A 100 4.16 10.39 17.18
N ASP A 101 3.02 9.71 17.21
CA ASP A 101 2.88 8.43 16.52
C ASP A 101 2.96 8.61 15.00
N LEU A 102 3.63 7.69 14.34
CA LEU A 102 3.61 7.50 12.90
C LEU A 102 2.59 6.40 12.58
N VAL A 103 1.58 6.71 11.77
CA VAL A 103 0.47 5.79 11.51
C VAL A 103 0.36 5.55 10.02
N SER A 104 0.40 4.28 9.61
CA SER A 104 0.05 3.84 8.26
C SER A 104 -1.36 3.25 8.29
N ILE A 105 -2.24 3.83 7.48
CA ILE A 105 -3.60 3.33 7.27
C ILE A 105 -3.69 2.78 5.86
N ASP A 106 -4.08 1.52 5.76
CA ASP A 106 -4.32 0.81 4.51
C ASP A 106 -5.81 0.49 4.40
N CYS A 107 -6.40 0.76 3.24
CA CYS A 107 -7.84 0.70 3.02
C CYS A 107 -8.17 0.20 1.62
N GLY A 108 -8.98 -0.84 1.56
CA GLY A 108 -9.55 -1.36 0.32
C GLY A 108 -11.08 -1.28 0.29
N ALA A 109 -11.64 -1.00 -0.89
CA ALA A 109 -13.09 -1.00 -1.09
C ALA A 109 -13.48 -1.73 -2.38
N ILE A 110 -14.66 -2.37 -2.34
CA ILE A 110 -15.30 -3.02 -3.49
C ILE A 110 -16.51 -2.18 -3.91
N VAL A 111 -16.53 -1.78 -5.17
CA VAL A 111 -17.70 -1.13 -5.80
C VAL A 111 -18.00 -1.88 -7.09
N ASP A 112 -19.24 -2.32 -7.28
CA ASP A 112 -19.69 -3.11 -8.44
C ASP A 112 -18.81 -4.33 -8.75
N GLY A 113 -18.23 -4.93 -7.68
CA GLY A 113 -17.34 -6.09 -7.77
C GLY A 113 -15.93 -5.78 -8.24
N TRP A 114 -15.49 -4.49 -8.24
CA TRP A 114 -14.14 -4.06 -8.51
C TRP A 114 -13.48 -3.53 -7.24
N HIS A 115 -12.24 -3.90 -7.00
CA HIS A 115 -11.44 -3.43 -5.88
C HIS A 115 -10.66 -2.16 -6.24
N GLY A 116 -10.57 -1.25 -5.28
CA GLY A 116 -9.54 -0.24 -5.15
C GLY A 116 -8.79 -0.47 -3.85
N ASP A 117 -7.50 -0.13 -3.82
CA ASP A 117 -6.60 -0.37 -2.71
C ASP A 117 -5.58 0.75 -2.59
N ALA A 118 -5.37 1.29 -1.40
CA ALA A 118 -4.39 2.34 -1.16
C ALA A 118 -4.04 2.49 0.32
N ALA A 119 -2.80 2.93 0.59
CA ALA A 119 -2.34 3.25 1.92
C ALA A 119 -1.69 4.63 2.01
N VAL A 120 -1.84 5.27 3.17
CA VAL A 120 -1.20 6.54 3.51
C VAL A 120 -0.51 6.45 4.86
N THR A 121 0.62 7.16 5.00
CA THR A 121 1.32 7.30 6.29
C THR A 121 1.36 8.75 6.72
N PHE A 122 0.88 9.04 7.91
CA PHE A 122 0.84 10.38 8.48
C PHE A 122 1.25 10.39 9.96
N GLY A 123 1.51 11.59 10.50
CA GLY A 123 1.82 11.79 11.91
C GLY A 123 0.63 12.20 12.74
N VAL A 124 0.54 11.69 13.95
CA VAL A 124 -0.41 12.17 14.97
C VAL A 124 0.21 13.41 15.65
N GLY A 125 -0.12 14.59 15.13
CA GLY A 125 0.59 15.82 15.47
C GLY A 125 1.97 15.91 14.78
N ALA A 126 2.92 16.60 15.42
CA ALA A 126 4.25 16.76 14.85
C ALA A 126 5.09 15.49 15.01
N LEU A 127 5.70 15.08 13.92
CA LEU A 127 6.66 13.96 13.89
C LEU A 127 8.08 14.46 14.21
N ILE A 128 8.94 13.56 14.63
CA ILE A 128 10.37 13.81 14.66
C ILE A 128 10.94 13.77 13.22
N PRO A 129 12.05 14.49 12.93
CA PRO A 129 12.59 14.56 11.57
C PRO A 129 12.90 13.19 10.93
N ALA A 130 13.19 12.18 11.75
CA ALA A 130 13.44 10.82 11.28
C ALA A 130 12.19 10.16 10.67
N ASP A 131 11.03 10.36 11.28
CA ASP A 131 9.78 9.79 10.86
C ASP A 131 9.20 10.54 9.66
N GLU A 132 9.34 11.87 9.63
CA GLU A 132 9.02 12.67 8.45
C GLU A 132 9.82 12.21 7.24
N ALA A 133 11.14 12.01 7.41
CA ALA A 133 12.01 11.50 6.36
C ALA A 133 11.62 10.09 5.91
N LEU A 134 11.22 9.20 6.86
CA LEU A 134 10.77 7.85 6.53
C LEU A 134 9.50 7.85 5.68
N SER A 135 8.46 8.57 6.11
CA SER A 135 7.20 8.66 5.35
C SER A 135 7.44 9.30 3.97
N ALA A 136 8.21 10.39 3.90
CA ALA A 136 8.53 11.05 2.64
C ALA A 136 9.37 10.16 1.70
N ALA A 137 10.33 9.39 2.22
CA ALA A 137 11.13 8.44 1.44
C ALA A 137 10.27 7.30 0.88
N THR A 138 9.33 6.78 1.69
CA THR A 138 8.41 5.72 1.26
C THR A 138 7.49 6.22 0.16
N ARG A 139 6.96 7.44 0.30
CA ARG A 139 6.16 8.09 -0.73
C ARG A 139 6.96 8.34 -2.02
N ALA A 140 8.20 8.81 -1.92
CA ALA A 140 9.08 9.00 -3.08
C ALA A 140 9.36 7.68 -3.81
N ALA A 141 9.53 6.57 -3.09
CA ALA A 141 9.66 5.23 -3.67
C ALA A 141 8.39 4.81 -4.43
N LEU A 142 7.20 5.09 -3.87
CA LEU A 142 5.92 4.87 -4.54
C LEU A 142 5.82 5.70 -5.83
N GLU A 143 6.11 6.99 -5.77
CA GLU A 143 6.05 7.91 -6.93
C GLU A 143 7.00 7.46 -8.05
N ALA A 144 8.20 6.98 -7.70
CA ALA A 144 9.15 6.40 -8.66
C ALA A 144 8.59 5.12 -9.31
N GLY A 145 7.96 4.25 -8.54
CA GLY A 145 7.28 3.05 -9.05
C GLY A 145 6.14 3.41 -10.00
N ILE A 146 5.30 4.39 -9.63
CA ILE A 146 4.20 4.89 -10.47
C ILE A 146 4.75 5.41 -11.81
N ALA A 147 5.81 6.21 -11.80
CA ALA A 147 6.43 6.76 -13.02
C ALA A 147 6.96 5.66 -13.95
N ALA A 148 7.30 4.47 -13.43
CA ALA A 148 7.75 3.34 -14.21
C ALA A 148 6.62 2.49 -14.83
N MET A 149 5.34 2.77 -14.50
CA MET A 149 4.17 2.08 -15.05
C MET A 149 3.87 2.52 -16.49
N VAL A 150 4.71 2.09 -17.43
CA VAL A 150 4.66 2.50 -18.83
C VAL A 150 4.55 1.27 -19.74
N VAL A 151 3.77 1.38 -20.82
CA VAL A 151 3.61 0.32 -21.83
C VAL A 151 4.97 -0.18 -22.33
N GLY A 152 5.14 -1.49 -22.41
CA GLY A 152 6.34 -2.17 -22.87
C GLY A 152 7.40 -2.42 -21.79
N ARG A 153 7.33 -1.78 -20.63
CA ARG A 153 8.19 -2.08 -19.49
C ARG A 153 7.88 -3.47 -18.93
N ARG A 154 8.84 -4.02 -18.19
CA ARG A 154 8.68 -5.28 -17.46
C ARG A 154 8.24 -5.03 -16.02
N LEU A 155 7.61 -6.00 -15.40
CA LEU A 155 7.17 -5.92 -14.00
C LEU A 155 8.29 -5.43 -13.07
N THR A 156 9.49 -6.01 -13.18
CA THR A 156 10.60 -5.64 -12.31
C THR A 156 11.29 -4.32 -12.67
N ASP A 157 10.93 -3.66 -13.77
CA ASP A 157 11.31 -2.26 -14.00
C ASP A 157 10.62 -1.34 -12.99
N VAL A 158 9.39 -1.69 -12.56
CA VAL A 158 8.67 -1.00 -11.48
C VAL A 158 9.35 -1.27 -10.14
N SER A 159 9.67 -2.54 -9.83
CA SER A 159 10.41 -2.92 -8.61
C SER A 159 11.74 -2.15 -8.48
N HIS A 160 12.50 -2.10 -9.58
CA HIS A 160 13.77 -1.38 -9.62
C HIS A 160 13.58 0.14 -9.42
N ALA A 161 12.53 0.71 -9.99
CA ALA A 161 12.21 2.13 -9.81
C ALA A 161 11.84 2.45 -8.35
N ILE A 162 11.05 1.60 -7.70
CA ILE A 162 10.73 1.71 -6.26
C ILE A 162 12.03 1.71 -5.43
N GLU A 163 12.89 0.71 -5.65
CA GLU A 163 14.18 0.60 -4.97
C GLU A 163 15.04 1.85 -5.18
N ARG A 164 15.16 2.32 -6.42
CA ARG A 164 15.91 3.53 -6.76
C ARG A 164 15.35 4.75 -6.06
N GLY A 165 14.02 4.93 -6.04
CA GLY A 165 13.37 6.02 -5.32
C GLY A 165 13.72 6.03 -3.83
N ALA A 166 13.73 4.86 -3.18
CA ALA A 166 14.15 4.72 -1.79
C ALA A 166 15.63 5.08 -1.60
N ARG A 167 16.54 4.63 -2.48
CA ARG A 167 17.99 4.94 -2.40
C ARG A 167 18.29 6.40 -2.69
N ASP A 168 17.58 7.04 -3.61
CA ASP A 168 17.74 8.47 -3.89
C ASP A 168 17.24 9.33 -2.70
N ALA A 169 16.18 8.88 -2.02
CA ALA A 169 15.73 9.48 -0.76
C ALA A 169 16.77 9.35 0.37
N GLU A 170 17.53 8.25 0.45
CA GLU A 170 18.65 8.11 1.40
C GLU A 170 19.68 9.24 1.25
N GLN A 171 19.97 9.64 0.01
CA GLN A 171 20.89 10.75 -0.27
C GLN A 171 20.28 12.09 0.16
N THR A 172 18.99 12.29 -0.11
CA THR A 172 18.27 13.52 0.24
C THR A 172 18.20 13.74 1.74
N TYR A 173 17.93 12.68 2.51
CA TYR A 173 17.75 12.78 3.97
C TYR A 173 18.99 12.42 4.78
N GLY A 174 20.09 12.03 4.13
CA GLY A 174 21.35 11.68 4.79
C GLY A 174 21.25 10.47 5.72
N ARG A 175 20.31 9.53 5.44
CA ARG A 175 20.11 8.33 6.26
C ARG A 175 19.65 7.14 5.42
N ARG A 176 19.94 5.95 5.93
CA ARG A 176 19.49 4.72 5.29
C ARG A 176 18.06 4.35 5.66
N PHE A 177 17.37 3.72 4.69
CA PHE A 177 16.06 3.11 4.88
C PHE A 177 16.12 1.63 4.49
N GLY A 178 15.53 0.76 5.34
CA GLY A 178 15.32 -0.63 4.98
C GLY A 178 14.14 -0.78 4.04
N ILE A 179 14.27 -1.57 2.96
CA ILE A 179 13.14 -1.99 2.13
C ILE A 179 12.69 -3.34 2.67
N VAL A 180 11.43 -3.45 3.08
CA VAL A 180 10.89 -4.69 3.67
C VAL A 180 10.76 -5.75 2.59
N ALA A 181 11.41 -6.90 2.82
CA ALA A 181 11.37 -8.03 1.90
C ALA A 181 10.20 -8.99 2.22
N GLY A 182 9.66 -9.64 1.18
CA GLY A 182 8.58 -10.62 1.32
C GLY A 182 7.16 -10.06 1.30
N TYR A 183 7.04 -8.74 1.38
CA TYR A 183 5.82 -7.97 1.16
C TYR A 183 6.00 -7.08 -0.05
N GLY A 184 4.89 -6.69 -0.70
CA GLY A 184 4.95 -5.86 -1.89
C GLY A 184 3.67 -5.92 -2.70
N GLY A 185 3.65 -5.17 -3.80
CA GLY A 185 2.48 -4.96 -4.63
C GLY A 185 1.96 -6.20 -5.36
N HIS A 186 0.82 -6.04 -5.97
CA HIS A 186 0.14 -7.16 -6.65
C HIS A 186 -0.74 -6.65 -7.79
N CYS A 187 -1.09 -7.53 -8.71
CA CYS A 187 -2.17 -7.25 -9.64
C CYS A 187 -3.51 -7.23 -8.88
N ILE A 188 -4.42 -6.35 -9.30
CA ILE A 188 -5.71 -6.13 -8.64
C ILE A 188 -6.82 -6.00 -9.68
N GLY A 189 -8.08 -6.27 -9.26
CA GLY A 189 -9.21 -6.18 -10.15
C GLY A 189 -10.51 -6.62 -9.50
N ARG A 190 -11.09 -7.74 -9.95
CA ARG A 190 -12.25 -8.39 -9.29
C ARG A 190 -11.87 -9.26 -8.09
N GLN A 191 -10.58 -9.44 -7.87
CA GLN A 191 -10.01 -10.01 -6.67
C GLN A 191 -8.98 -9.00 -6.16
N MET A 192 -8.82 -8.95 -4.86
CA MET A 192 -7.90 -8.04 -4.22
C MET A 192 -6.45 -8.39 -4.56
N HIS A 193 -5.99 -9.53 -4.18
CA HIS A 193 -4.65 -10.02 -4.51
C HIS A 193 -4.70 -10.96 -5.71
N MET A 194 -4.06 -10.55 -6.80
CA MET A 194 -3.94 -11.33 -8.04
C MET A 194 -2.48 -11.43 -8.46
N ASP A 195 -2.15 -12.48 -9.20
CA ASP A 195 -0.86 -12.58 -9.88
C ASP A 195 -0.74 -11.56 -11.04
N PRO A 196 0.43 -10.94 -11.22
CA PRO A 196 1.70 -11.19 -10.56
C PRO A 196 1.87 -10.39 -9.26
N PHE A 197 2.66 -10.94 -8.33
CA PHE A 197 3.25 -10.21 -7.20
C PHE A 197 4.32 -9.23 -7.70
N LEU A 198 4.35 -8.01 -7.16
CA LEU A 198 5.31 -6.95 -7.48
C LEU A 198 6.27 -6.73 -6.29
N PRO A 199 7.51 -7.23 -6.32
CA PRO A 199 8.49 -6.91 -5.29
C PRO A 199 8.82 -5.41 -5.24
N ASN A 200 9.18 -4.90 -4.05
CA ASN A 200 9.61 -3.50 -3.87
C ASN A 200 11.09 -3.27 -4.21
N GLU A 201 11.82 -4.30 -4.58
CA GLU A 201 13.22 -4.25 -5.04
C GLU A 201 13.47 -5.33 -6.08
N GLY A 202 14.47 -5.15 -6.94
CA GLY A 202 14.87 -6.18 -7.89
C GLY A 202 15.60 -5.70 -9.14
N GLU A 203 16.20 -6.66 -9.84
CA GLU A 203 16.87 -6.45 -11.11
C GLU A 203 15.86 -6.08 -12.22
N PRO A 204 16.08 -5.02 -13.00
CA PRO A 204 15.17 -4.60 -14.05
C PRO A 204 15.09 -5.60 -15.20
N GLY A 205 14.06 -5.45 -16.05
CA GLY A 205 13.92 -6.18 -17.32
C GLY A 205 13.37 -7.60 -17.19
N ARG A 206 12.79 -7.98 -16.05
CA ARG A 206 12.25 -9.34 -15.80
C ARG A 206 10.74 -9.34 -15.56
N GLY A 207 10.15 -10.53 -15.59
CA GLY A 207 8.71 -10.74 -15.37
C GLY A 207 7.86 -10.41 -16.59
N PRO A 208 6.51 -10.41 -16.44
CA PRO A 208 5.58 -10.10 -17.51
C PRO A 208 5.70 -8.64 -17.97
N THR A 209 5.30 -8.39 -19.22
CA THR A 209 5.29 -7.05 -19.81
C THR A 209 4.05 -6.27 -19.36
N LEU A 210 4.22 -5.01 -19.06
CA LEU A 210 3.13 -4.04 -18.85
C LEU A 210 2.53 -3.67 -20.20
N VAL A 211 1.22 -3.75 -20.31
CA VAL A 211 0.45 -3.35 -21.50
C VAL A 211 -0.61 -2.33 -21.08
N ALA A 212 -1.14 -1.58 -22.02
CA ALA A 212 -2.26 -0.69 -21.75
C ALA A 212 -3.41 -1.48 -21.10
N GLY A 213 -3.96 -0.97 -20.00
CA GLY A 213 -4.95 -1.64 -19.16
C GLY A 213 -4.37 -2.52 -18.04
N SER A 214 -3.05 -2.75 -17.96
CA SER A 214 -2.44 -3.42 -16.80
C SER A 214 -2.66 -2.60 -15.54
N VAL A 215 -3.05 -3.24 -14.43
CA VAL A 215 -3.29 -2.57 -13.13
C VAL A 215 -2.53 -3.27 -12.04
N LEU A 216 -1.79 -2.50 -11.24
CA LEU A 216 -1.07 -2.98 -10.07
C LEU A 216 -1.39 -2.10 -8.85
N ALA A 217 -1.49 -2.70 -7.68
CA ALA A 217 -1.22 -2.05 -6.41
C ALA A 217 0.30 -1.91 -6.28
N ILE A 218 0.78 -0.71 -5.99
CA ILE A 218 2.20 -0.40 -5.78
C ILE A 218 2.34 0.08 -4.35
N GLU A 219 3.03 -0.69 -3.51
CA GLU A 219 2.98 -0.54 -2.06
C GLU A 219 4.36 -0.72 -1.40
N PRO A 220 5.27 0.25 -1.56
CA PRO A 220 6.54 0.21 -0.82
C PRO A 220 6.35 0.33 0.68
N MET A 221 7.13 -0.47 1.41
CA MET A 221 7.24 -0.46 2.86
C MET A 221 8.70 -0.23 3.24
N LEU A 222 8.97 0.90 3.90
CA LEU A 222 10.32 1.23 4.37
C LEU A 222 10.40 1.25 5.89
N THR A 223 11.61 1.07 6.42
CA THR A 223 11.89 1.08 7.87
C THR A 223 13.08 1.97 8.20
N LEU A 224 13.15 2.46 9.45
CA LEU A 224 14.30 3.19 9.99
C LEU A 224 15.44 2.27 10.43
N GLY A 225 15.25 0.96 10.40
CA GLY A 225 16.23 -0.02 10.90
C GLY A 225 16.24 -1.31 10.08
N THR A 226 15.95 -2.43 10.74
CA THR A 226 15.99 -3.75 10.10
C THR A 226 14.91 -3.92 9.02
N THR A 227 15.24 -4.67 7.98
CA THR A 227 14.27 -5.16 6.97
C THR A 227 13.59 -6.46 7.39
N ARG A 228 13.99 -7.05 8.52
CA ARG A 228 13.43 -8.30 9.03
C ARG A 228 12.17 -8.02 9.83
N THR A 229 11.16 -8.81 9.56
CA THR A 229 9.85 -8.72 10.21
C THR A 229 9.50 -10.01 10.93
N ARG A 230 8.50 -9.92 11.79
CA ARG A 230 7.80 -11.06 12.37
C ARG A 230 6.31 -10.75 12.44
N ILE A 231 5.50 -11.79 12.42
CA ILE A 231 4.05 -11.68 12.63
C ILE A 231 3.79 -11.83 14.13
N LEU A 232 2.87 -11.05 14.68
CA LEU A 232 2.44 -11.15 16.07
C LEU A 232 1.50 -12.35 16.29
N ASP A 233 1.15 -12.61 17.56
CA ASP A 233 0.29 -13.73 17.97
C ASP A 233 -1.18 -13.60 17.49
N ASP A 234 -1.53 -12.47 16.89
CA ASP A 234 -2.82 -12.24 16.23
C ASP A 234 -2.90 -12.81 14.80
N ASP A 235 -1.81 -13.44 14.32
CA ASP A 235 -1.62 -14.04 12.99
C ASP A 235 -1.64 -13.03 11.82
N TRP A 236 -1.72 -11.71 12.09
CA TRP A 236 -1.84 -10.65 11.09
C TRP A 236 -0.77 -9.57 11.20
N THR A 237 -0.65 -8.94 12.36
CA THR A 237 0.18 -7.75 12.53
C THR A 237 1.65 -8.04 12.28
N VAL A 238 2.22 -7.39 11.28
CA VAL A 238 3.63 -7.51 10.90
C VAL A 238 4.42 -6.37 11.54
N VAL A 239 5.45 -6.71 12.31
CA VAL A 239 6.32 -5.74 12.99
C VAL A 239 7.78 -5.92 12.61
N THR A 240 8.57 -4.83 12.72
CA THR A 240 10.03 -4.92 12.62
C THR A 240 10.60 -5.69 13.80
N THR A 241 11.67 -6.49 13.59
CA THR A 241 12.23 -7.31 14.67
C THR A 241 13.08 -6.54 15.67
N ASP A 242 13.46 -5.30 15.34
CA ASP A 242 14.26 -4.42 16.20
C ASP A 242 13.47 -3.26 16.81
N GLY A 243 12.15 -3.18 16.57
CA GLY A 243 11.29 -2.11 17.06
C GLY A 243 11.46 -0.79 16.30
N SER A 244 12.19 -0.76 15.19
CA SER A 244 12.32 0.45 14.37
C SER A 244 11.00 0.78 13.66
N ARG A 245 10.70 2.07 13.52
CA ARG A 245 9.49 2.54 12.85
C ARG A 245 9.48 2.18 11.38
N ALA A 246 8.25 1.96 10.85
CA ALA A 246 7.98 1.64 9.47
C ALA A 246 6.96 2.61 8.87
N ALA A 247 6.96 2.75 7.56
CA ALA A 247 5.96 3.50 6.80
C ALA A 247 5.52 2.69 5.58
N HIS A 248 4.25 2.81 5.23
CA HIS A 248 3.60 2.18 4.09
C HIS A 248 2.83 3.22 3.29
N TRP A 249 3.10 3.32 2.00
CA TRP A 249 2.37 4.15 1.06
C TRP A 249 1.96 3.29 -0.13
N GLU A 250 0.73 3.49 -0.61
CA GLU A 250 0.21 2.68 -1.70
C GLU A 250 -0.76 3.43 -2.59
N HIS A 251 -0.77 3.04 -3.87
CA HIS A 251 -1.82 3.37 -4.82
C HIS A 251 -2.10 2.22 -5.78
N THR A 252 -3.39 2.06 -6.16
CA THR A 252 -3.79 1.30 -7.34
C THR A 252 -3.53 2.13 -8.59
N VAL A 253 -2.72 1.59 -9.52
CA VAL A 253 -2.24 2.32 -10.71
C VAL A 253 -2.48 1.51 -11.97
N ALA A 254 -3.09 2.14 -12.97
CA ALA A 254 -3.27 1.59 -14.30
C ALA A 254 -2.20 2.11 -15.27
N VAL A 255 -1.75 1.25 -16.18
CA VAL A 255 -0.98 1.64 -17.35
C VAL A 255 -1.94 2.09 -18.45
N THR A 256 -1.74 3.29 -19.00
CA THR A 256 -2.45 3.77 -20.18
C THR A 256 -1.47 4.09 -21.32
N GLU A 257 -1.98 4.34 -22.52
CA GLU A 257 -1.12 4.77 -23.64
C GLU A 257 -0.45 6.13 -23.37
N ASP A 258 -1.07 6.97 -22.55
CA ASP A 258 -0.57 8.30 -22.19
C ASP A 258 0.31 8.29 -20.91
N GLY A 259 0.56 7.10 -20.33
CA GLY A 259 1.34 6.92 -19.12
C GLY A 259 0.52 6.35 -17.95
N PRO A 260 1.04 6.41 -16.70
CA PRO A 260 0.35 5.88 -15.54
C PRO A 260 -0.89 6.72 -15.17
N ARG A 261 -1.97 6.03 -14.80
CA ARG A 261 -3.18 6.63 -14.22
C ARG A 261 -3.37 6.08 -12.80
N VAL A 262 -3.23 6.92 -11.80
CA VAL A 262 -3.56 6.57 -10.41
C VAL A 262 -5.08 6.51 -10.29
N LEU A 263 -5.61 5.40 -9.78
CA LEU A 263 -7.05 5.16 -9.67
C LEU A 263 -7.60 5.50 -8.27
N THR A 264 -6.73 5.74 -7.29
CA THR A 264 -7.06 5.96 -5.86
C THR A 264 -6.74 7.39 -5.40
N LEU A 265 -7.17 8.41 -6.16
CA LEU A 265 -6.98 9.83 -5.87
C LEU A 265 -8.28 10.51 -5.44
#